data_c4b8cd26248a54044926ef24838b9f9d
#
_entry.id   c4b8cd26248a54044926ef24838b9f9d
#
_cell.length_a   1.000
_cell.length_b   1.000
_cell.length_c   1.000
_cell.angle_alpha   90.00
_cell.angle_beta   90.00
_cell.angle_gamma   90.00
#
_symmetry.space_group_name_H-M   'P 1'
#
loop_
_entity.id
_entity.type
_entity.pdbx_description
1 polymer ?
#
loop_
_entity_poly.entity_id
_entity_poly.type
_entity_poly.pdbx_seq_one_letter_code
_entity_poly.pdbx_strand_id
1 'polypeptide(L)'
;MDAYRRNLDIHSLTASAIFSVPEQDVTREMRSRAKEVNFGLIYRMGPERLSVVTKTSKVEAKEFIERYFQKYSTIHALQERFLGQARKEGFSETLFGRRRYLPEINAKGLLKRMAEGAAINTPIQGSAAEIIKLAMIAVDHGIREKQMQSRMILTVHDELVFDTLIEEEEELCEMVKHTMENVVGLEVPLLVEIGKGKTWIDAH
;
A
#
# COMPACT_ATOMS: atom_id res chain seq x y z
N MET A 1 -4.77 -8.92 10.15
CA MET A 1 -3.87 -8.53 11.26
C MET A 1 -2.89 -9.67 11.60
N ASP A 2 -3.35 -10.89 11.92
CA ASP A 2 -2.44 -12.01 12.25
C ASP A 2 -1.40 -12.34 11.19
N ALA A 3 -1.77 -12.28 9.90
CA ALA A 3 -0.84 -12.55 8.80
C ALA A 3 0.36 -11.58 8.82
N TYR A 4 0.10 -10.30 9.01
CA TYR A 4 1.15 -9.28 9.10
C TYR A 4 2.00 -9.41 10.37
N ARG A 5 1.37 -9.68 11.54
CA ARG A 5 2.11 -9.92 12.79
C ARG A 5 3.00 -11.18 12.73
N ARG A 6 2.59 -12.16 11.93
CA ARG A 6 3.33 -13.41 11.71
C ARG A 6 4.26 -13.34 10.50
N ASN A 7 4.39 -12.18 9.86
CA ASN A 7 5.19 -11.97 8.65
C ASN A 7 4.85 -12.98 7.52
N LEU A 8 3.55 -13.31 7.36
CA LEU A 8 3.10 -14.20 6.30
C LEU A 8 2.91 -13.42 4.99
N ASP A 9 3.33 -14.03 3.89
CA ASP A 9 3.13 -13.46 2.56
C ASP A 9 1.68 -13.59 2.10
N ILE A 10 0.90 -12.54 2.30
CA ILE A 10 -0.52 -12.49 1.92
C ILE A 10 -0.73 -12.67 0.41
N HIS A 11 0.27 -12.32 -0.42
CA HIS A 11 0.18 -12.49 -1.86
C HIS A 11 0.37 -13.95 -2.27
N SER A 12 1.26 -14.68 -1.61
CA SER A 12 1.40 -16.13 -1.80
C SER A 12 0.17 -16.90 -1.31
N LEU A 13 -0.39 -16.53 -0.16
CA LEU A 13 -1.67 -17.10 0.33
C LEU A 13 -2.82 -16.87 -0.65
N THR A 14 -2.89 -15.69 -1.24
CA THR A 14 -3.92 -15.37 -2.25
C THR A 14 -3.65 -16.13 -3.56
N ALA A 15 -2.40 -16.24 -3.99
CA ALA A 15 -2.01 -17.00 -5.18
C ALA A 15 -2.40 -18.47 -5.04
N SER A 16 -2.09 -19.09 -3.91
CA SER A 16 -2.48 -20.45 -3.58
C SER A 16 -4.00 -20.66 -3.76
N ALA A 17 -4.80 -19.70 -3.27
CA ALA A 17 -6.26 -19.76 -3.40
C ALA A 17 -6.76 -19.52 -4.83
N ILE A 18 -6.14 -18.61 -5.61
CA ILE A 18 -6.53 -18.31 -6.99
C ILE A 18 -6.22 -19.49 -7.92
N PHE A 19 -4.99 -20.02 -7.80
CA PHE A 19 -4.48 -21.02 -8.73
C PHE A 19 -4.70 -22.47 -8.24
N SER A 20 -5.31 -22.64 -7.05
CA SER A 20 -5.57 -23.94 -6.43
C SER A 20 -4.31 -24.81 -6.31
N VAL A 21 -3.19 -24.21 -5.94
CA VAL A 21 -1.90 -24.87 -5.70
C VAL A 21 -1.47 -24.69 -4.24
N PRO A 22 -0.71 -25.63 -3.66
CA PRO A 22 -0.08 -25.42 -2.34
C PRO A 22 0.79 -24.18 -2.32
N GLU A 23 0.91 -23.51 -1.16
CA GLU A 23 1.68 -22.27 -1.02
C GLU A 23 3.14 -22.42 -1.46
N GLN A 24 3.76 -23.58 -1.20
CA GLN A 24 5.12 -23.92 -1.60
C GLN A 24 5.32 -24.02 -3.12
N ASP A 25 4.25 -24.23 -3.87
CA ASP A 25 4.26 -24.37 -5.33
C ASP A 25 3.89 -23.06 -6.05
N VAL A 26 3.68 -21.98 -5.28
CA VAL A 26 3.40 -20.66 -5.81
C VAL A 26 4.62 -20.07 -6.50
N THR A 27 4.53 -19.89 -7.82
CA THR A 27 5.58 -19.26 -8.60
C THR A 27 5.62 -17.74 -8.40
N ARG A 28 6.76 -17.11 -8.75
CA ARG A 28 6.89 -15.64 -8.72
C ARG A 28 5.82 -14.94 -9.59
N GLU A 29 5.46 -15.53 -10.73
CA GLU A 29 4.42 -14.99 -11.61
C GLU A 29 3.04 -15.06 -10.95
N MET A 30 2.69 -16.21 -10.36
CA MET A 30 1.43 -16.38 -9.62
C MET A 30 1.31 -15.38 -8.47
N ARG A 31 2.39 -15.20 -7.70
CA ARG A 31 2.46 -14.21 -6.62
C ARG A 31 2.27 -12.78 -7.12
N SER A 32 2.88 -12.44 -8.25
CA SER A 32 2.74 -11.10 -8.86
C SER A 32 1.30 -10.83 -9.29
N ARG A 33 0.63 -11.81 -9.92
CA ARG A 33 -0.80 -11.71 -10.27
C ARG A 33 -1.69 -11.60 -9.04
N ALA A 34 -1.40 -12.37 -8.01
CA ALA A 34 -2.15 -12.28 -6.74
C ALA A 34 -1.96 -10.93 -6.04
N LYS A 35 -0.78 -10.32 -6.15
CA LYS A 35 -0.53 -8.94 -5.71
C LYS A 35 -1.46 -7.97 -6.43
N GLU A 36 -1.58 -8.05 -7.76
CA GLU A 36 -2.49 -7.21 -8.56
C GLU A 36 -3.96 -7.44 -8.15
N VAL A 37 -4.35 -8.69 -7.90
CA VAL A 37 -5.72 -9.03 -7.44
C VAL A 37 -5.99 -8.45 -6.05
N ASN A 38 -5.10 -8.63 -5.09
CA ASN A 38 -5.26 -8.10 -3.73
C ASN A 38 -5.44 -6.58 -3.74
N PHE A 39 -4.55 -5.87 -4.42
CA PHE A 39 -4.68 -4.42 -4.58
C PHE A 39 -5.95 -4.04 -5.34
N GLY A 40 -6.23 -4.74 -6.43
CA GLY A 40 -7.41 -4.48 -7.24
C GLY A 40 -8.72 -4.62 -6.46
N LEU A 41 -8.85 -5.66 -5.65
CA LEU A 41 -10.05 -5.88 -4.85
C LEU A 41 -10.21 -4.86 -3.72
N ILE A 42 -9.11 -4.43 -3.11
CA ILE A 42 -9.14 -3.32 -2.15
C ILE A 42 -9.68 -2.04 -2.81
N TYR A 43 -9.37 -1.80 -4.10
CA TYR A 43 -9.86 -0.64 -4.86
C TYR A 43 -11.07 -0.96 -5.76
N ARG A 44 -11.85 -2.00 -5.42
CA ARG A 44 -13.10 -2.38 -6.11
C ARG A 44 -12.92 -2.83 -7.56
N MET A 45 -11.87 -3.59 -7.84
CA MET A 45 -11.76 -4.29 -9.12
C MET A 45 -13.00 -5.14 -9.36
N GLY A 46 -13.68 -4.92 -10.48
CA GLY A 46 -14.84 -5.71 -10.89
C GLY A 46 -14.47 -7.05 -11.55
N PRO A 47 -15.46 -7.96 -11.73
CA PRO A 47 -15.23 -9.29 -12.28
C PRO A 47 -14.68 -9.28 -13.72
N GLU A 48 -15.02 -8.25 -14.53
CA GLU A 48 -14.47 -8.08 -15.87
C GLU A 48 -12.95 -7.95 -15.87
N ARG A 49 -12.42 -7.04 -15.05
CA ARG A 49 -10.98 -6.83 -14.96
C ARG A 49 -10.29 -8.00 -14.29
N LEU A 50 -10.90 -8.57 -13.25
CA LEU A 50 -10.35 -9.72 -12.56
C LEU A 50 -10.22 -10.91 -13.50
N SER A 51 -11.22 -11.21 -14.31
CA SER A 51 -11.19 -12.32 -15.29
C SER A 51 -10.04 -12.20 -16.30
N VAL A 52 -9.70 -10.96 -16.70
CA VAL A 52 -8.54 -10.71 -17.58
C VAL A 52 -7.22 -10.97 -16.84
N VAL A 53 -7.08 -10.45 -15.62
CA VAL A 53 -5.85 -10.60 -14.81
C VAL A 53 -5.58 -12.07 -14.46
N THR A 54 -6.63 -12.80 -14.07
CA THR A 54 -6.51 -14.21 -13.67
C THR A 54 -6.60 -15.19 -14.83
N LYS A 55 -6.98 -14.74 -16.03
CA LYS A 55 -7.28 -15.57 -17.22
C LYS A 55 -8.39 -16.59 -16.94
N THR A 56 -9.41 -16.18 -16.21
CA THR A 56 -10.59 -16.98 -15.88
C THR A 56 -11.84 -16.41 -16.55
N SER A 57 -12.95 -17.14 -16.47
CA SER A 57 -14.24 -16.61 -16.92
C SER A 57 -14.77 -15.54 -15.96
N LYS A 58 -15.69 -14.69 -16.44
CA LYS A 58 -16.35 -13.67 -15.59
C LYS A 58 -17.14 -14.31 -14.44
N VAL A 59 -17.68 -15.50 -14.63
CA VAL A 59 -18.41 -16.22 -13.59
C VAL A 59 -17.46 -16.64 -12.48
N GLU A 60 -16.36 -17.30 -12.81
CA GLU A 60 -15.33 -17.68 -11.85
C GLU A 60 -14.73 -16.48 -11.13
N ALA A 61 -14.49 -15.38 -11.85
CA ALA A 61 -14.01 -14.12 -11.25
C ALA A 61 -15.01 -13.54 -10.24
N LYS A 62 -16.32 -13.60 -10.54
CA LYS A 62 -17.36 -13.16 -9.62
C LYS A 62 -17.40 -14.02 -8.36
N GLU A 63 -17.41 -15.34 -8.51
CA GLU A 63 -17.38 -16.28 -7.39
C GLU A 63 -16.12 -16.12 -6.54
N PHE A 64 -14.97 -15.84 -7.18
CA PHE A 64 -13.74 -15.54 -6.45
C PHE A 64 -13.87 -14.27 -5.60
N ILE A 65 -14.42 -13.18 -6.16
CA ILE A 65 -14.65 -11.92 -5.41
C ILE A 65 -15.56 -12.19 -4.21
N GLU A 66 -16.64 -12.94 -4.38
CA GLU A 66 -17.56 -13.29 -3.31
C GLU A 66 -16.85 -14.07 -2.19
N ARG A 67 -16.10 -15.12 -2.53
CA ARG A 67 -15.29 -15.90 -1.56
C ARG A 67 -14.21 -15.06 -0.88
N TYR A 68 -13.56 -14.17 -1.63
CA TYR A 68 -12.55 -13.26 -1.07
C TYR A 68 -13.15 -12.37 0.02
N PHE A 69 -14.28 -11.74 -0.24
CA PHE A 69 -14.92 -10.86 0.74
C PHE A 69 -15.66 -11.63 1.86
N GLN A 70 -16.04 -12.87 1.64
CA GLN A 70 -16.47 -13.75 2.75
C GLN A 70 -15.31 -14.03 3.70
N LYS A 71 -14.12 -14.34 3.18
CA LYS A 71 -12.90 -14.57 3.97
C LYS A 71 -12.39 -13.29 4.63
N TYR A 72 -12.44 -12.16 3.93
CA TYR A 72 -11.95 -10.86 4.37
C TYR A 72 -13.09 -9.85 4.54
N SER A 73 -14.12 -10.24 5.29
CA SER A 73 -15.35 -9.44 5.48
C SER A 73 -15.08 -8.03 6.06
N THR A 74 -14.05 -7.89 6.87
CA THR A 74 -13.64 -6.59 7.44
C THR A 74 -13.15 -5.60 6.37
N ILE A 75 -12.54 -6.08 5.28
CA ILE A 75 -12.12 -5.23 4.15
C ILE A 75 -13.37 -4.67 3.45
N HIS A 76 -14.37 -5.51 3.19
CA HIS A 76 -15.62 -5.07 2.59
C HIS A 76 -16.35 -4.05 3.47
N ALA A 77 -16.46 -4.34 4.78
CA ALA A 77 -17.07 -3.41 5.74
C ALA A 77 -16.33 -2.07 5.81
N LEU A 78 -14.99 -2.08 5.71
CA LEU A 78 -14.17 -0.87 5.65
C LEU A 78 -14.47 -0.03 4.39
N GLN A 79 -14.56 -0.69 3.22
CA GLN A 79 -14.92 -0.02 1.97
C GLN A 79 -16.29 0.65 2.06
N GLU A 80 -17.30 -0.06 2.56
CA GLU A 80 -18.65 0.49 2.70
C GLU A 80 -18.70 1.64 3.72
N ARG A 81 -17.89 1.58 4.79
CA ARG A 81 -17.76 2.69 5.74
C ARG A 81 -17.17 3.93 5.06
N PHE A 82 -16.09 3.79 4.28
CA PHE A 82 -15.50 4.92 3.55
C PHE A 82 -16.47 5.53 2.54
N LEU A 83 -17.20 4.70 1.80
CA LEU A 83 -18.20 5.17 0.84
C LEU A 83 -19.37 5.84 1.53
N GLY A 84 -19.87 5.26 2.61
CA GLY A 84 -20.97 5.84 3.41
C GLY A 84 -20.60 7.22 3.96
N GLN A 85 -19.40 7.34 4.52
CA GLN A 85 -18.88 8.61 5.01
C GLN A 85 -18.74 9.64 3.87
N ALA A 86 -18.12 9.25 2.74
CA ALA A 86 -17.92 10.14 1.61
C ALA A 86 -19.24 10.63 1.01
N ARG A 87 -20.27 9.77 0.92
CA ARG A 87 -21.61 10.13 0.43
C ARG A 87 -22.31 11.11 1.38
N LYS A 88 -22.10 10.97 2.67
CA LYS A 88 -22.70 11.83 3.70
C LYS A 88 -21.99 13.18 3.81
N GLU A 89 -20.67 13.18 3.86
CA GLU A 89 -19.85 14.34 4.16
C GLU A 89 -19.36 15.10 2.91
N GLY A 90 -19.44 14.48 1.73
CA GLY A 90 -18.93 15.05 0.47
C GLY A 90 -17.40 15.02 0.31
N PHE A 91 -16.68 14.36 1.22
CA PHE A 91 -15.24 14.22 1.18
C PHE A 91 -14.79 12.86 1.73
N SER A 92 -13.55 12.49 1.44
CA SER A 92 -12.84 11.40 2.09
C SER A 92 -11.62 11.97 2.83
N GLU A 93 -11.24 11.35 3.94
CA GLU A 93 -10.22 11.87 4.86
C GLU A 93 -9.13 10.84 5.12
N THR A 94 -7.87 11.30 5.19
CA THR A 94 -6.72 10.47 5.56
C THR A 94 -6.72 10.20 7.07
N LEU A 95 -5.81 9.33 7.51
CA LEU A 95 -5.60 9.04 8.93
C LEU A 95 -5.21 10.30 9.75
N PHE A 96 -4.63 11.30 9.09
CA PHE A 96 -4.15 12.55 9.70
C PHE A 96 -5.09 13.74 9.48
N GLY A 97 -6.32 13.49 8.97
CA GLY A 97 -7.34 14.53 8.82
C GLY A 97 -7.27 15.35 7.52
N ARG A 98 -6.42 14.97 6.56
CA ARG A 98 -6.41 15.63 5.26
C ARG A 98 -7.61 15.22 4.44
N ARG A 99 -8.37 16.19 3.93
CA ARG A 99 -9.62 15.99 3.20
C ARG A 99 -9.44 16.08 1.69
N ARG A 100 -10.07 15.15 0.99
CA ARG A 100 -10.28 15.19 -0.45
C ARG A 100 -11.77 15.33 -0.72
N TYR A 101 -12.19 16.47 -1.26
CA TYR A 101 -13.58 16.71 -1.63
C TYR A 101 -13.95 15.90 -2.88
N LEU A 102 -15.18 15.35 -2.86
CA LEU A 102 -15.69 14.42 -3.88
C LEU A 102 -17.09 14.87 -4.33
N PRO A 103 -17.21 15.99 -5.05
CA PRO A 103 -18.51 16.53 -5.43
C PRO A 103 -19.33 15.56 -6.29
N GLU A 104 -18.66 14.65 -7.03
CA GLU A 104 -19.32 13.67 -7.88
C GLU A 104 -19.70 12.36 -7.16
N ILE A 105 -19.51 12.24 -5.84
CA ILE A 105 -19.76 11.00 -5.10
C ILE A 105 -21.21 10.51 -5.22
N ASN A 106 -22.16 11.43 -5.35
CA ASN A 106 -23.58 11.15 -5.55
C ASN A 106 -24.04 11.26 -7.02
N ALA A 107 -23.12 11.46 -7.98
CA ALA A 107 -23.42 11.49 -9.40
C ALA A 107 -23.88 10.11 -9.93
N LYS A 108 -24.04 9.97 -11.24
CA LYS A 108 -24.39 8.70 -11.91
C LYS A 108 -23.26 8.22 -12.83
N GLY A 109 -23.28 6.96 -13.16
CA GLY A 109 -22.42 6.37 -14.20
C GLY A 109 -20.93 6.41 -13.86
N LEU A 110 -20.10 6.86 -14.79
CA LEU A 110 -18.65 6.84 -14.68
C LEU A 110 -18.13 7.77 -13.59
N LEU A 111 -18.68 8.99 -13.49
CA LEU A 111 -18.25 9.98 -12.50
C LEU A 111 -18.41 9.45 -11.07
N LYS A 112 -19.55 8.80 -10.79
CA LYS A 112 -19.76 8.14 -9.49
C LYS A 112 -18.69 7.08 -9.22
N ARG A 113 -18.41 6.20 -10.19
CA ARG A 113 -17.41 5.14 -10.01
C ARG A 113 -16.01 5.70 -9.75
N MET A 114 -15.63 6.77 -10.43
CA MET A 114 -14.36 7.44 -10.20
C MET A 114 -14.29 8.06 -8.79
N ALA A 115 -15.35 8.74 -8.36
CA ALA A 115 -15.44 9.32 -7.02
C ALA A 115 -15.43 8.25 -5.92
N GLU A 116 -16.14 7.13 -6.09
CA GLU A 116 -16.10 5.98 -5.18
C GLU A 116 -14.71 5.36 -5.09
N GLY A 117 -14.00 5.21 -6.21
CA GLY A 117 -12.60 4.78 -6.21
C GLY A 117 -11.70 5.74 -5.43
N ALA A 118 -11.86 7.05 -5.63
CA ALA A 118 -11.13 8.06 -4.88
C ALA A 118 -11.47 8.06 -3.39
N ALA A 119 -12.74 7.81 -3.03
CA ALA A 119 -13.18 7.73 -1.64
C ALA A 119 -12.50 6.60 -0.86
N ILE A 120 -12.25 5.46 -1.49
CA ILE A 120 -11.56 4.32 -0.88
C ILE A 120 -10.05 4.52 -0.89
N ASN A 121 -9.51 5.07 -1.99
CA ASN A 121 -8.07 5.23 -2.16
C ASN A 121 -7.48 6.29 -1.23
N THR A 122 -8.20 7.40 -1.01
CA THR A 122 -7.69 8.55 -0.23
C THR A 122 -7.31 8.20 1.21
N PRO A 123 -8.11 7.48 2.02
CA PRO A 123 -7.73 7.11 3.38
C PRO A 123 -6.48 6.23 3.43
N ILE A 124 -6.24 5.43 2.41
CA ILE A 124 -5.12 4.47 2.36
C ILE A 124 -3.87 5.15 1.78
N GLN A 125 -3.90 5.51 0.52
CA GLN A 125 -2.73 6.09 -0.16
C GLN A 125 -2.44 7.52 0.27
N GLY A 126 -3.48 8.29 0.61
CA GLY A 126 -3.28 9.62 1.19
C GLY A 126 -2.55 9.56 2.52
N SER A 127 -2.93 8.61 3.40
CA SER A 127 -2.23 8.41 4.67
C SER A 127 -0.78 7.93 4.46
N ALA A 128 -0.55 7.00 3.51
CA ALA A 128 0.81 6.56 3.16
C ALA A 128 1.68 7.74 2.69
N ALA A 129 1.15 8.63 1.86
CA ALA A 129 1.84 9.84 1.41
C ALA A 129 2.13 10.84 2.54
N GLU A 130 1.33 10.86 3.60
CA GLU A 130 1.60 11.67 4.79
C GLU A 130 2.64 11.03 5.68
N ILE A 131 2.62 9.71 5.84
CA ILE A 131 3.63 8.95 6.58
C ILE A 131 5.02 9.19 5.99
N ILE A 132 5.17 9.07 4.66
CA ILE A 132 6.47 9.31 4.02
C ILE A 132 6.96 10.74 4.22
N LYS A 133 6.08 11.74 4.21
CA LYS A 133 6.46 13.14 4.48
C LYS A 133 6.88 13.35 5.93
N LEU A 134 6.20 12.73 6.88
CA LEU A 134 6.61 12.76 8.28
C LEU A 134 7.98 12.08 8.46
N ALA A 135 8.20 10.95 7.79
CA ALA A 135 9.48 10.26 7.77
C ALA A 135 10.59 11.15 7.18
N MET A 136 10.34 11.82 6.04
CA MET A 136 11.30 12.76 5.45
C MET A 136 11.73 13.86 6.43
N ILE A 137 10.75 14.45 7.12
CA ILE A 137 11.04 15.53 8.11
C ILE A 137 11.87 14.98 9.27
N ALA A 138 11.48 13.82 9.81
CA ALA A 138 12.18 13.23 10.95
C ALA A 138 13.61 12.77 10.59
N VAL A 139 13.79 12.20 9.39
CA VAL A 139 15.11 11.80 8.88
C VAL A 139 16.00 13.01 8.61
N ASP A 140 15.48 14.07 7.97
CA ASP A 140 16.25 15.31 7.75
C ASP A 140 16.72 15.94 9.09
N HIS A 141 15.84 15.90 10.09
CA HIS A 141 16.19 16.36 11.45
C HIS A 141 17.32 15.50 12.05
N GLY A 142 17.23 14.16 11.94
CA GLY A 142 18.26 13.25 12.42
C GLY A 142 19.62 13.44 11.75
N ILE A 143 19.63 13.66 10.42
CA ILE A 143 20.86 13.98 9.65
C ILE A 143 21.52 15.26 10.19
N ARG A 144 20.73 16.30 10.43
CA ARG A 144 21.23 17.59 10.95
C ARG A 144 21.73 17.49 12.39
N GLU A 145 20.99 16.81 13.27
CA GLU A 145 21.40 16.63 14.66
C GLU A 145 22.73 15.88 14.79
N LYS A 146 22.92 14.86 13.95
CA LYS A 146 24.16 14.08 13.89
C LYS A 146 25.27 14.76 13.09
N GLN A 147 25.01 15.94 12.50
CA GLN A 147 25.91 16.70 11.66
C GLN A 147 26.47 15.88 10.48
N MET A 148 25.69 14.95 9.95
CA MET A 148 26.08 14.13 8.81
C MET A 148 26.22 14.98 7.54
N GLN A 149 27.16 14.59 6.67
CA GLN A 149 27.34 15.19 5.35
C GLN A 149 26.52 14.47 4.26
N SER A 150 26.10 13.24 4.52
CA SER A 150 25.15 12.49 3.70
C SER A 150 23.85 13.25 3.56
N ARG A 151 23.19 13.11 2.41
CA ARG A 151 22.00 13.92 2.07
C ARG A 151 20.87 13.07 1.53
N MET A 152 19.65 13.35 1.98
CA MET A 152 18.44 12.89 1.30
C MET A 152 18.24 13.72 0.04
N ILE A 153 18.27 13.08 -1.14
CA ILE A 153 18.27 13.78 -2.43
C ILE A 153 16.98 13.65 -3.21
N LEU A 154 16.23 12.57 -2.98
CA LEU A 154 15.05 12.25 -3.80
C LEU A 154 14.07 11.40 -3.01
N THR A 155 12.79 11.54 -3.32
CA THR A 155 11.73 10.59 -2.94
C THR A 155 11.07 10.03 -4.20
N VAL A 156 10.89 8.71 -4.25
CA VAL A 156 10.22 8.01 -5.35
C VAL A 156 9.15 7.11 -4.75
N HIS A 157 7.87 7.47 -4.94
CA HIS A 157 6.73 6.78 -4.33
C HIS A 157 6.82 6.70 -2.80
N ASP A 158 7.21 5.56 -2.27
CA ASP A 158 7.38 5.22 -0.85
C ASP A 158 8.85 5.02 -0.45
N GLU A 159 9.78 5.42 -1.31
CA GLU A 159 11.22 5.31 -1.09
C GLU A 159 11.87 6.68 -0.84
N LEU A 160 12.89 6.68 -0.01
CA LEU A 160 13.80 7.81 0.19
C LEU A 160 15.19 7.43 -0.33
N VAL A 161 15.74 8.28 -1.18
CA VAL A 161 17.06 8.07 -1.80
C VAL A 161 18.06 9.05 -1.19
N PHE A 162 19.23 8.51 -0.86
CA PHE A 162 20.31 9.26 -0.21
C PHE A 162 21.58 9.23 -1.04
N ASP A 163 22.29 10.34 -1.06
CA ASP A 163 23.70 10.40 -1.44
C ASP A 163 24.51 10.28 -0.14
N THR A 164 25.27 9.19 0.00
CA THR A 164 25.81 8.76 1.29
C THR A 164 27.33 8.71 1.24
N LEU A 165 27.98 9.35 2.22
CA LEU A 165 29.41 9.14 2.47
C LEU A 165 29.64 7.73 3.01
N ILE A 166 30.69 7.07 2.54
CA ILE A 166 31.03 5.69 2.91
C ILE A 166 31.21 5.54 4.42
N GLU A 167 31.80 6.54 5.05
CA GLU A 167 32.08 6.56 6.49
C GLU A 167 30.81 6.71 7.33
N GLU A 168 29.72 7.25 6.76
CA GLU A 168 28.45 7.47 7.44
C GLU A 168 27.40 6.40 7.10
N GLU A 169 27.69 5.48 6.15
CA GLU A 169 26.71 4.58 5.57
C GLU A 169 25.98 3.74 6.62
N GLU A 170 26.70 3.13 7.52
CA GLU A 170 26.12 2.22 8.53
C GLU A 170 25.22 2.98 9.50
N GLU A 171 25.72 4.10 10.04
CA GLU A 171 24.96 4.94 10.97
C GLU A 171 23.73 5.56 10.31
N LEU A 172 23.84 6.02 9.06
CA LEU A 172 22.72 6.57 8.29
C LEU A 172 21.64 5.49 8.07
N CYS A 173 22.03 4.30 7.65
CA CYS A 173 21.10 3.19 7.41
C CYS A 173 20.32 2.82 8.69
N GLU A 174 21.00 2.69 9.81
CA GLU A 174 20.34 2.38 11.09
C GLU A 174 19.38 3.50 11.52
N MET A 175 19.84 4.74 11.45
CA MET A 175 19.03 5.91 11.82
C MET A 175 17.80 6.04 10.92
N VAL A 176 17.95 5.95 9.59
CA VAL A 176 16.86 6.06 8.63
C VAL A 176 15.84 4.95 8.85
N LYS A 177 16.29 3.69 8.94
CA LYS A 177 15.43 2.54 9.19
C LYS A 177 14.62 2.72 10.47
N HIS A 178 15.29 3.00 11.57
CA HIS A 178 14.65 3.20 12.86
C HIS A 178 13.62 4.34 12.82
N THR A 179 13.98 5.47 12.22
CA THR A 179 13.12 6.64 12.11
C THR A 179 11.88 6.37 11.28
N MET A 180 12.03 5.76 10.10
CA MET A 180 10.91 5.46 9.20
C MET A 180 9.96 4.42 9.79
N GLU A 181 10.48 3.37 10.43
CA GLU A 181 9.67 2.32 11.05
C GLU A 181 8.86 2.82 12.26
N ASN A 182 9.32 3.87 12.93
CA ASN A 182 8.73 4.40 14.17
C ASN A 182 8.06 5.77 14.02
N VAL A 183 8.00 6.34 12.81
CA VAL A 183 7.49 7.70 12.59
C VAL A 183 6.01 7.86 12.95
N VAL A 184 5.25 6.78 12.91
CA VAL A 184 3.84 6.72 13.34
C VAL A 184 3.56 5.43 14.09
N GLY A 185 2.76 5.52 15.15
CA GLY A 185 2.31 4.35 15.91
C GLY A 185 1.14 3.66 15.20
N LEU A 186 1.42 2.59 14.46
CA LEU A 186 0.39 1.74 13.85
C LEU A 186 0.30 0.39 14.59
N GLU A 187 -0.88 -0.23 14.55
CA GLU A 187 -1.06 -1.59 15.11
C GLU A 187 -0.30 -2.67 14.31
N VAL A 188 0.04 -2.36 13.05
CA VAL A 188 0.86 -3.21 12.19
C VAL A 188 2.21 -2.53 12.02
N PRO A 189 3.33 -3.25 12.21
CA PRO A 189 4.65 -2.65 12.06
C PRO A 189 4.87 -2.18 10.62
N LEU A 190 5.48 -1.01 10.48
CA LEU A 190 6.08 -0.58 9.24
C LEU A 190 7.45 -1.27 9.13
N LEU A 191 7.71 -1.90 8.00
CA LEU A 191 9.00 -2.54 7.74
C LEU A 191 9.69 -1.76 6.62
N VAL A 192 10.95 -1.42 6.84
CA VAL A 192 11.78 -0.68 5.88
C VAL A 192 12.90 -1.59 5.39
N GLU A 193 12.97 -1.76 4.09
CA GLU A 193 14.08 -2.42 3.41
C GLU A 193 15.11 -1.38 2.99
N ILE A 194 16.39 -1.74 3.06
CA ILE A 194 17.49 -0.87 2.66
C ILE A 194 18.24 -1.55 1.53
N GLY A 195 18.29 -0.87 0.38
CA GLY A 195 19.15 -1.22 -0.73
C GLY A 195 20.39 -0.31 -0.77
N LYS A 196 21.52 -0.83 -1.20
CA LYS A 196 22.79 -0.12 -1.31
C LYS A 196 23.41 -0.37 -2.66
N GLY A 197 23.95 0.65 -3.30
CA GLY A 197 24.60 0.54 -4.60
C GLY A 197 25.27 1.84 -5.01
N LYS A 198 26.11 1.76 -6.05
CA LYS A 198 26.73 2.95 -6.63
C LYS A 198 25.76 3.77 -7.47
N THR A 199 24.69 3.15 -7.91
CA THR A 199 23.58 3.78 -8.63
C THR A 199 22.27 3.34 -8.04
N TRP A 200 21.20 4.08 -8.31
CA TRP A 200 19.86 3.73 -7.85
C TRP A 200 19.41 2.34 -8.35
N ILE A 201 19.81 1.96 -9.58
CA ILE A 201 19.50 0.62 -10.13
C ILE A 201 20.20 -0.48 -9.35
N ASP A 202 21.44 -0.26 -8.90
CA ASP A 202 22.21 -1.25 -8.13
C ASP A 202 21.64 -1.45 -6.72
N ALA A 203 20.93 -0.45 -6.20
CA ALA A 203 20.30 -0.47 -4.89
C ALA A 203 18.90 -1.14 -4.90
N HIS A 204 18.36 -1.51 -6.06
CA HIS A 204 17.08 -2.17 -6.31
C HIS A 204 17.27 -3.60 -6.72
#